data_eeb59e97188a2713fde14c1fc9f8800c
#
_entry.id   eeb59e97188a2713fde14c1fc9f8800c
#
_cell.length_a   1.000
_cell.length_b   1.000
_cell.length_c   1.000
_cell.angle_alpha   90.00
_cell.angle_beta   90.00
_cell.angle_gamma   90.00
#
_symmetry.space_group_name_H-M   'P 1'
#
loop_
_entity.id
_entity.type
_entity.pdbx_description
1 polymer ?
#
loop_
_entity_poly.entity_id
_entity_poly.type
_entity_poly.pdbx_seq_one_letter_code
_entity_poly.pdbx_strand_id
1 'polypeptide(L)'
;LGPRFIADAEHLKETSETAYRHEYLGEVVGSGTQVFENLVIRAITDEEIKRFDRITSGVDWGWFPDPWAFNRVHYDAGRRALYLFDDLTRRRTSNRDTAALVKERIDEEELIIADSAEAQGISDYREYGLLCRGAEKGPGSVNYSMKWLQSLASIVIDPARCQDTVKEFTEYEYERDPKTGEVLQGYPDAAN
;
A
#
# COMPACT_ATOMS: atom_id res chain seq x y z
N LEU A 1 17.17 -7.65 -23.35
CA LEU A 1 16.48 -7.78 -22.06
C LEU A 1 17.23 -8.81 -21.22
N GLY A 2 17.61 -8.45 -19.98
CA GLY A 2 18.39 -9.33 -19.10
C GLY A 2 17.53 -10.44 -18.49
N PRO A 3 18.14 -11.58 -18.06
CA PRO A 3 17.39 -12.68 -17.45
C PRO A 3 16.53 -12.25 -16.26
N ARG A 4 17.00 -11.27 -15.48
CA ARG A 4 16.27 -10.72 -14.33
C ARG A 4 14.99 -10.00 -14.77
N PHE A 5 15.04 -9.22 -15.84
CA PHE A 5 13.86 -8.54 -16.41
C PHE A 5 12.75 -9.52 -16.81
N ILE A 6 13.15 -10.66 -17.40
CA ILE A 6 12.20 -11.70 -17.80
C ILE A 6 11.60 -12.38 -16.58
N ALA A 7 12.41 -12.71 -15.56
CA ALA A 7 11.94 -13.32 -14.33
C ALA A 7 10.98 -12.40 -13.56
N ASP A 8 11.27 -11.10 -13.49
CA ASP A 8 10.41 -10.10 -12.85
C ASP A 8 9.07 -9.98 -13.61
N ALA A 9 9.11 -10.01 -14.94
CA ALA A 9 7.91 -9.98 -15.77
C ALA A 9 7.03 -11.24 -15.61
N GLU A 10 7.63 -12.42 -15.58
CA GLU A 10 6.93 -13.69 -15.36
C GLU A 10 6.31 -13.74 -13.96
N HIS A 11 7.06 -13.31 -12.94
CA HIS A 11 6.56 -13.24 -11.57
C HIS A 11 5.38 -12.26 -11.44
N LEU A 12 5.47 -11.08 -12.05
CA LEU A 12 4.37 -10.11 -12.05
C LEU A 12 3.14 -10.67 -12.76
N LYS A 13 3.33 -11.39 -13.87
CA LYS A 13 2.25 -12.04 -14.59
C LYS A 13 1.53 -13.10 -13.76
N GLU A 14 2.25 -13.87 -12.94
CA GLU A 14 1.67 -14.87 -12.07
C GLU A 14 0.92 -14.26 -10.87
N THR A 15 1.40 -13.11 -10.37
CA THR A 15 0.84 -12.45 -9.18
C THR A 15 -0.26 -11.45 -9.51
N SER A 16 -0.13 -10.73 -10.63
CA SER A 16 -1.13 -9.78 -11.12
C SER A 16 -1.01 -9.62 -12.64
N GLU A 17 -1.88 -10.30 -13.38
CA GLU A 17 -1.94 -10.18 -14.84
C GLU A 17 -2.21 -8.74 -15.29
N THR A 18 -3.03 -8.02 -14.56
CA THR A 18 -3.35 -6.60 -14.82
C THR A 18 -2.11 -5.72 -14.71
N ALA A 19 -1.33 -5.86 -13.63
CA ALA A 19 -0.09 -5.12 -13.47
C ALA A 19 0.96 -5.49 -14.54
N TYR A 20 1.06 -6.78 -14.90
CA TYR A 20 1.93 -7.23 -15.98
C TYR A 20 1.58 -6.60 -17.33
N ARG A 21 0.29 -6.58 -17.67
CA ARG A 21 -0.20 -5.98 -18.94
C ARG A 21 0.08 -4.49 -18.99
N HIS A 22 -0.10 -3.79 -17.87
CA HIS A 22 0.19 -2.36 -17.76
C HIS A 22 1.70 -2.07 -17.89
N GLU A 23 2.54 -2.77 -17.10
CA GLU A 23 3.96 -2.45 -16.96
C GLU A 23 4.79 -2.97 -18.16
N TYR A 24 4.53 -4.22 -18.60
CA TYR A 24 5.36 -4.88 -19.60
C TYR A 24 4.79 -4.85 -21.00
N LEU A 25 3.48 -4.75 -21.16
CA LEU A 25 2.85 -4.67 -22.47
C LEU A 25 2.45 -3.24 -22.86
N GLY A 26 2.54 -2.28 -21.90
CA GLY A 26 2.13 -0.90 -22.15
C GLY A 26 0.63 -0.77 -22.45
N GLU A 27 -0.16 -1.78 -22.09
CA GLU A 27 -1.59 -1.75 -22.30
C GLU A 27 -2.24 -0.84 -21.27
N VAL A 28 -3.14 0.03 -21.69
CA VAL A 28 -4.05 0.72 -20.79
C VAL A 28 -5.06 -0.33 -20.31
N VAL A 29 -4.69 -1.06 -19.27
CA VAL A 29 -5.53 -2.10 -18.68
C VAL A 29 -6.37 -1.45 -17.61
N GLY A 30 -7.56 -1.07 -17.97
CA GLY A 30 -8.55 -0.54 -17.05
C GLY A 30 -9.86 -0.32 -17.77
N SER A 31 -10.94 -0.51 -17.04
CA SER A 31 -12.30 -0.17 -17.47
C SER A 31 -12.49 1.34 -17.68
N GLY A 32 -11.44 2.16 -17.52
CA GLY A 32 -11.48 3.63 -17.41
C GLY A 32 -12.04 4.08 -16.06
N THR A 33 -12.07 3.19 -15.08
CA THR A 33 -12.59 3.43 -13.72
C THR A 33 -11.53 3.30 -12.64
N GLN A 34 -10.26 3.11 -13.00
CA GLN A 34 -9.17 3.04 -12.03
C GLN A 34 -9.08 4.34 -11.22
N VAL A 35 -8.98 4.18 -9.90
CA VAL A 35 -8.85 5.33 -8.98
C VAL A 35 -7.46 5.95 -9.07
N PHE A 36 -6.42 5.14 -9.28
CA PHE A 36 -5.04 5.58 -9.37
C PHE A 36 -4.47 5.38 -10.79
N GLU A 37 -4.28 6.48 -11.52
CA GLU A 37 -3.68 6.47 -12.86
C GLU A 37 -2.16 6.73 -12.82
N ASN A 38 -1.62 7.07 -11.65
CA ASN A 38 -0.24 7.48 -11.42
C ASN A 38 0.63 6.37 -10.82
N LEU A 39 0.25 5.10 -11.01
CA LEU A 39 1.00 3.94 -10.54
C LEU A 39 2.22 3.68 -11.41
N VAL A 40 3.32 3.32 -10.75
CA VAL A 40 4.57 2.84 -11.37
C VAL A 40 4.96 1.55 -10.66
N ILE A 41 4.71 0.41 -11.30
CA ILE A 41 5.05 -0.89 -10.71
C ILE A 41 6.45 -1.28 -11.20
N ARG A 42 7.42 -1.24 -10.32
CA ARG A 42 8.81 -1.59 -10.62
C ARG A 42 9.59 -2.05 -9.39
N ALA A 43 10.66 -2.78 -9.60
CA ALA A 43 11.58 -3.09 -8.52
C ALA A 43 12.19 -1.81 -7.92
N ILE A 44 12.28 -1.77 -6.58
CA ILE A 44 12.99 -0.75 -5.81
C ILE A 44 14.22 -1.43 -5.22
N THR A 45 15.40 -0.98 -5.63
CA THR A 45 16.65 -1.65 -5.22
C THR A 45 17.01 -1.35 -3.76
N ASP A 46 17.81 -2.22 -3.13
CA ASP A 46 18.31 -1.98 -1.78
C ASP A 46 19.14 -0.69 -1.70
N GLU A 47 19.83 -0.32 -2.78
CA GLU A 47 20.58 0.93 -2.89
C GLU A 47 19.67 2.16 -2.95
N GLU A 48 18.47 2.04 -3.53
CA GLU A 48 17.46 3.10 -3.47
C GLU A 48 16.90 3.21 -2.05
N ILE A 49 16.51 2.09 -1.43
CA ILE A 49 15.95 2.06 -0.07
C ILE A 49 16.92 2.67 0.95
N LYS A 50 18.21 2.35 0.86
CA LYS A 50 19.26 2.94 1.72
C LYS A 50 19.38 4.47 1.63
N ARG A 51 18.85 5.09 0.59
CA ARG A 51 18.85 6.55 0.40
C ARG A 51 17.57 7.22 0.86
N PHE A 52 16.58 6.45 1.27
CA PHE A 52 15.34 6.98 1.81
C PHE A 52 15.59 7.58 3.19
N ASP A 53 15.30 8.85 3.35
CA ASP A 53 15.59 9.64 4.56
C ASP A 53 14.38 9.81 5.49
N ARG A 54 13.19 9.46 5.01
CA ARG A 54 11.93 9.61 5.74
C ARG A 54 11.06 8.39 5.49
N ILE A 55 11.36 7.32 6.18
CA ILE A 55 10.56 6.10 6.14
C ILE A 55 9.48 6.22 7.22
N THR A 56 8.27 5.85 6.87
CA THR A 56 7.14 5.76 7.79
C THR A 56 6.43 4.44 7.52
N SER A 57 6.07 3.76 8.60
CA SER A 57 5.28 2.53 8.53
C SER A 57 3.80 2.81 8.79
N GLY A 58 2.94 2.13 8.05
CA GLY A 58 1.49 2.10 8.25
C GLY A 58 1.04 0.77 8.86
N VAL A 59 0.06 0.82 9.77
CA VAL A 59 -0.63 -0.38 10.28
C VAL A 59 -2.13 -0.17 10.21
N ASP A 60 -2.80 -1.12 9.59
CA ASP A 60 -4.24 -1.28 9.69
C ASP A 60 -4.58 -2.54 10.48
N TRP A 61 -5.50 -2.39 11.45
CA TRP A 61 -5.84 -3.46 12.37
C TRP A 61 -6.90 -4.36 11.78
N GLY A 62 -6.67 -5.64 11.86
CA GLY A 62 -7.64 -6.65 11.44
C GLY A 62 -7.36 -7.99 12.09
N TRP A 63 -8.38 -8.86 12.06
CA TRP A 63 -8.28 -10.21 12.58
C TRP A 63 -8.83 -11.22 11.55
N PHE A 64 -10.13 -11.16 11.28
CA PHE A 64 -10.86 -11.98 10.32
C PHE A 64 -12.32 -11.47 10.20
N PRO A 65 -12.88 -11.31 8.98
CA PRO A 65 -12.29 -11.62 7.67
C PRO A 65 -11.18 -10.67 7.23
N ASP A 66 -11.20 -9.42 7.72
CA ASP A 66 -10.21 -8.41 7.35
C ASP A 66 -8.85 -8.72 7.96
N PRO A 67 -7.79 -8.68 7.17
CA PRO A 67 -6.46 -8.94 7.67
C PRO A 67 -5.91 -7.75 8.47
N TRP A 68 -5.00 -8.02 9.39
CA TRP A 68 -4.03 -7.04 9.81
C TRP A 68 -3.07 -6.77 8.65
N ALA A 69 -2.80 -5.50 8.37
CA ALA A 69 -1.92 -5.07 7.28
C ALA A 69 -0.85 -4.10 7.79
N PHE A 70 0.34 -4.23 7.21
CA PHE A 70 1.49 -3.38 7.49
C PHE A 70 2.17 -3.03 6.17
N ASN A 71 2.61 -1.77 6.04
CA ASN A 71 3.44 -1.35 4.92
C ASN A 71 4.47 -0.30 5.33
N ARG A 72 5.54 -0.19 4.53
CA ARG A 72 6.59 0.81 4.67
C ARG A 72 6.64 1.69 3.44
N VAL A 73 6.70 2.98 3.69
CA VAL A 73 6.68 3.98 2.63
C VAL A 73 7.76 5.03 2.80
N HIS A 74 8.21 5.58 1.68
CA HIS A 74 9.02 6.79 1.62
C HIS A 74 8.34 7.81 0.73
N TYR A 75 8.23 9.05 1.18
CA TYR A 75 7.70 10.15 0.38
C TYR A 75 8.81 11.13 -0.02
N ASP A 76 9.12 11.18 -1.32
CA ASP A 76 9.99 12.18 -1.92
C ASP A 76 9.16 13.43 -2.28
N ALA A 77 9.24 14.43 -1.42
CA ALA A 77 8.51 15.68 -1.61
C ALA A 77 8.99 16.48 -2.84
N GLY A 78 10.28 16.37 -3.20
CA GLY A 78 10.86 17.06 -4.36
C GLY A 78 10.33 16.50 -5.68
N ARG A 79 10.14 15.20 -5.76
CA ARG A 79 9.57 14.52 -6.93
C ARG A 79 8.07 14.35 -6.84
N ARG A 80 7.46 14.61 -5.68
CA ARG A 80 6.08 14.27 -5.36
C ARG A 80 5.78 12.79 -5.66
N ALA A 81 6.67 11.92 -5.25
CA ALA A 81 6.61 10.48 -5.46
C ALA A 81 6.53 9.73 -4.14
N LEU A 82 5.60 8.78 -4.05
CA LEU A 82 5.46 7.87 -2.93
C LEU A 82 6.04 6.52 -3.33
N TYR A 83 6.90 5.94 -2.51
CA TYR A 83 7.52 4.64 -2.71
C TYR A 83 7.00 3.67 -1.66
N LEU A 84 6.41 2.55 -2.10
CA LEU A 84 5.99 1.44 -1.24
C LEU A 84 6.95 0.27 -1.51
N PHE A 85 7.68 -0.16 -0.48
CA PHE A 85 8.80 -1.10 -0.64
C PHE A 85 8.82 -2.24 0.38
N ASP A 86 7.83 -2.34 1.24
CA ASP A 86 7.61 -3.50 2.12
C ASP A 86 6.14 -3.56 2.51
N ASP A 87 5.53 -4.74 2.41
CA ASP A 87 4.20 -5.00 2.92
C ASP A 87 4.11 -6.35 3.63
N LEU A 88 3.13 -6.49 4.48
CA LEU A 88 2.85 -7.73 5.19
C LEU A 88 1.40 -7.77 5.62
N THR A 89 0.73 -8.85 5.26
CA THR A 89 -0.67 -9.09 5.62
C THR A 89 -0.79 -10.36 6.44
N ARG A 90 -1.56 -10.33 7.52
CA ARG A 90 -1.80 -11.50 8.37
C ARG A 90 -3.25 -11.56 8.83
N ARG A 91 -3.76 -12.77 8.97
CA ARG A 91 -5.08 -13.04 9.57
C ARG A 91 -4.93 -13.85 10.83
N ARG A 92 -5.81 -13.63 11.81
CA ARG A 92 -5.85 -14.37 13.09
C ARG A 92 -4.51 -14.38 13.83
N THR A 93 -3.79 -13.27 13.77
CA THR A 93 -2.47 -13.10 14.38
C THR A 93 -2.56 -12.05 15.49
N SER A 94 -2.03 -12.36 16.66
CA SER A 94 -2.11 -11.46 17.81
C SER A 94 -1.24 -10.20 17.62
N ASN A 95 -1.57 -9.11 18.33
CA ASN A 95 -0.77 -7.88 18.34
C ASN A 95 0.68 -8.13 18.76
N ARG A 96 0.91 -9.10 19.65
CA ARG A 96 2.26 -9.51 20.06
C ARG A 96 3.06 -10.11 18.90
N ASP A 97 2.43 -11.00 18.15
CA ASP A 97 3.10 -11.69 17.05
C ASP A 97 3.30 -10.76 15.86
N THR A 98 2.32 -9.90 15.55
CA THR A 98 2.49 -8.88 14.50
C THR A 98 3.55 -7.85 14.88
N ALA A 99 3.63 -7.42 16.15
CA ALA A 99 4.69 -6.55 16.63
C ALA A 99 6.08 -7.18 16.49
N ALA A 100 6.21 -8.49 16.75
CA ALA A 100 7.47 -9.20 16.52
C ALA A 100 7.87 -9.21 15.05
N LEU A 101 6.93 -9.47 14.13
CA LEU A 101 7.16 -9.42 12.69
C LEU A 101 7.57 -8.02 12.20
N VAL A 102 6.96 -6.98 12.76
CA VAL A 102 7.29 -5.58 12.42
C VAL A 102 8.70 -5.24 12.87
N LYS A 103 9.10 -5.64 14.10
CA LYS A 103 10.45 -5.40 14.62
C LYS A 103 11.58 -6.00 13.77
N GLU A 104 11.32 -7.07 13.08
CA GLU A 104 12.30 -7.69 12.17
C GLU A 104 12.52 -6.89 10.89
N ARG A 105 11.67 -5.88 10.61
CA ARG A 105 11.60 -5.15 9.35
C ARG A 105 11.96 -3.68 9.45
N ILE A 106 11.79 -3.08 10.62
CA ILE A 106 11.94 -1.64 10.82
C ILE A 106 13.14 -1.34 11.73
N ASP A 107 13.66 -0.13 11.60
CA ASP A 107 14.63 0.41 12.54
C ASP A 107 13.93 0.83 13.86
N GLU A 108 14.67 0.83 14.98
CA GLU A 108 14.12 1.13 16.32
C GLU A 108 13.45 2.50 16.41
N GLU A 109 13.91 3.47 15.63
CA GLU A 109 13.39 4.84 15.62
C GLU A 109 12.30 5.08 14.55
N GLU A 110 11.94 4.05 13.78
CA GLU A 110 10.94 4.19 12.71
C GLU A 110 9.54 4.37 13.28
N LEU A 111 8.87 5.44 12.85
CA LEU A 111 7.53 5.76 13.32
C LEU A 111 6.48 4.92 12.60
N ILE A 112 5.64 4.26 13.39
CA ILE A 112 4.45 3.55 12.91
C ILE A 112 3.22 4.44 13.11
N ILE A 113 2.47 4.66 12.04
CA ILE A 113 1.15 5.30 12.07
C ILE A 113 0.09 4.20 11.93
N ALA A 114 -0.66 3.96 12.98
CA ALA A 114 -1.69 2.92 13.00
C ALA A 114 -3.09 3.52 12.92
N ASP A 115 -4.06 2.72 12.46
CA ASP A 115 -5.46 3.13 12.55
C ASP A 115 -5.82 3.48 14.00
N SER A 116 -6.37 4.68 14.20
CA SER A 116 -6.69 5.21 15.52
C SER A 116 -7.96 4.63 16.14
N ALA A 117 -8.74 3.85 15.38
CA ALA A 117 -9.94 3.18 15.91
C ALA A 117 -9.59 2.12 16.97
N GLU A 118 -8.39 1.51 16.90
CA GLU A 118 -7.92 0.46 17.79
C GLU A 118 -6.87 0.98 18.80
N ALA A 119 -7.33 1.73 19.80
CA ALA A 119 -6.45 2.29 20.83
C ALA A 119 -5.66 1.22 21.60
N GLN A 120 -6.24 0.03 21.79
CA GLN A 120 -5.57 -1.09 22.47
C GLN A 120 -4.38 -1.59 21.64
N GLY A 121 -4.54 -1.77 20.34
CA GLY A 121 -3.44 -2.19 19.44
C GLY A 121 -2.26 -1.23 19.46
N ILE A 122 -2.54 0.07 19.49
CA ILE A 122 -1.52 1.12 19.61
C ILE A 122 -0.79 1.02 20.97
N SER A 123 -1.54 0.79 22.06
CA SER A 123 -0.97 0.61 23.40
C SER A 123 -0.10 -0.63 23.46
N ASP A 124 -0.57 -1.75 22.93
CA ASP A 124 0.17 -3.01 22.89
C ASP A 124 1.51 -2.84 22.14
N TYR A 125 1.49 -2.19 20.96
CA TYR A 125 2.71 -1.94 20.20
C TYR A 125 3.73 -1.11 20.97
N ARG A 126 3.29 -0.08 21.70
CA ARG A 126 4.15 0.71 22.57
C ARG A 126 4.76 -0.11 23.72
N GLU A 127 3.94 -0.96 24.33
CA GLU A 127 4.40 -1.87 25.40
C GLU A 127 5.44 -2.87 24.87
N TYR A 128 5.30 -3.29 23.62
CA TYR A 128 6.30 -4.13 22.93
C TYR A 128 7.51 -3.33 22.43
N GLY A 129 7.59 -2.03 22.70
CA GLY A 129 8.75 -1.19 22.40
C GLY A 129 8.80 -0.67 20.96
N LEU A 130 7.66 -0.58 20.28
CA LEU A 130 7.54 0.06 18.96
C LEU A 130 7.14 1.54 19.12
N LEU A 131 7.69 2.40 18.28
CA LEU A 131 7.29 3.80 18.22
C LEU A 131 5.99 3.91 17.39
N CYS A 132 4.83 3.81 18.05
CA CYS A 132 3.53 3.76 17.41
C CYS A 132 2.61 4.89 17.86
N ARG A 133 1.89 5.51 16.92
CA ARG A 133 0.81 6.46 17.23
C ARG A 133 -0.38 6.25 16.29
N GLY A 134 -1.55 6.69 16.75
CA GLY A 134 -2.76 6.69 15.93
C GLY A 134 -2.70 7.74 14.84
N ALA A 135 -3.31 7.42 13.69
CA ALA A 135 -3.53 8.37 12.62
C ALA A 135 -4.48 9.49 13.07
N GLU A 136 -4.21 10.71 12.65
CA GLU A 136 -5.14 11.81 12.85
C GLU A 136 -6.29 11.69 11.85
N LYS A 137 -7.49 11.45 12.36
CA LYS A 137 -8.70 11.32 11.57
C LYS A 137 -9.64 12.47 11.83
N GLY A 138 -10.29 12.96 10.78
CA GLY A 138 -11.31 14.00 10.84
C GLY A 138 -12.34 13.85 9.73
N PRO A 139 -13.43 14.63 9.77
CA PRO A 139 -14.42 14.61 8.69
C PRO A 139 -13.77 14.82 7.33
N GLY A 140 -14.00 13.91 6.38
CA GLY A 140 -13.44 14.00 5.04
C GLY A 140 -11.97 13.58 4.91
N SER A 141 -11.33 13.05 5.95
CA SER A 141 -9.90 12.62 5.90
C SER A 141 -9.64 11.58 4.82
N VAL A 142 -10.55 10.61 4.59
CA VAL A 142 -10.42 9.61 3.54
C VAL A 142 -10.40 10.29 2.16
N ASN A 143 -11.39 11.12 1.86
CA ASN A 143 -11.44 11.85 0.60
C ASN A 143 -10.20 12.73 0.37
N TYR A 144 -9.71 13.38 1.43
CA TYR A 144 -8.49 14.17 1.36
C TYR A 144 -7.27 13.31 1.03
N SER A 145 -7.11 12.19 1.72
CA SER A 145 -5.99 11.26 1.50
C SER A 145 -6.01 10.67 0.09
N MET A 146 -7.17 10.25 -0.39
CA MET A 146 -7.33 9.71 -1.75
C MET A 146 -6.98 10.75 -2.82
N LYS A 147 -7.49 11.98 -2.68
CA LYS A 147 -7.15 13.09 -3.58
C LYS A 147 -5.66 13.45 -3.52
N TRP A 148 -5.06 13.35 -2.33
CA TRP A 148 -3.62 13.57 -2.19
C TRP A 148 -2.82 12.50 -2.95
N LEU A 149 -3.15 11.23 -2.78
CA LEU A 149 -2.52 10.13 -3.52
C LEU A 149 -2.66 10.30 -5.04
N GLN A 150 -3.85 10.64 -5.52
CA GLN A 150 -4.09 10.92 -6.94
C GLN A 150 -3.33 12.15 -7.45
N SER A 151 -3.03 13.11 -6.58
CA SER A 151 -2.30 14.33 -6.95
C SER A 151 -0.80 14.12 -7.06
N LEU A 152 -0.25 13.00 -6.61
CA LEU A 152 1.17 12.70 -6.69
C LEU A 152 1.62 12.54 -8.15
N ALA A 153 2.88 12.85 -8.41
CA ALA A 153 3.46 12.61 -9.73
C ALA A 153 3.60 11.10 -10.02
N SER A 154 3.86 10.30 -8.99
CA SER A 154 3.86 8.84 -9.09
C SER A 154 3.68 8.17 -7.74
N ILE A 155 3.09 6.98 -7.76
CA ILE A 155 3.06 6.01 -6.67
C ILE A 155 3.85 4.80 -7.17
N VAL A 156 5.06 4.62 -6.64
CA VAL A 156 6.00 3.56 -7.04
C VAL A 156 5.84 2.39 -6.09
N ILE A 157 5.51 1.20 -6.60
CA ILE A 157 5.30 0.01 -5.78
C ILE A 157 6.24 -1.11 -6.25
N ASP A 158 6.97 -1.71 -5.30
CA ASP A 158 7.82 -2.86 -5.60
C ASP A 158 6.99 -4.15 -5.64
N PRO A 159 6.84 -4.80 -6.81
CA PRO A 159 5.95 -5.96 -6.94
C PRO A 159 6.47 -7.21 -6.23
N ALA A 160 7.77 -7.32 -5.99
CA ALA A 160 8.35 -8.46 -5.30
C ALA A 160 8.19 -8.36 -3.77
N ARG A 161 8.15 -7.12 -3.25
CA ARG A 161 8.07 -6.83 -1.81
C ARG A 161 6.67 -6.48 -1.34
N CYS A 162 5.80 -6.00 -2.25
CA CYS A 162 4.49 -5.42 -1.93
C CYS A 162 3.39 -6.04 -2.80
N GLN A 163 3.23 -7.36 -2.75
CA GLN A 163 2.30 -8.09 -3.61
C GLN A 163 0.84 -7.74 -3.33
N ASP A 164 0.46 -7.68 -2.05
CA ASP A 164 -0.90 -7.33 -1.65
C ASP A 164 -1.22 -5.89 -2.02
N THR A 165 -0.29 -4.97 -1.78
CA THR A 165 -0.41 -3.55 -2.16
C THR A 165 -0.55 -3.34 -3.66
N VAL A 166 0.26 -4.04 -4.49
CA VAL A 166 0.12 -3.97 -5.96
C VAL A 166 -1.28 -4.37 -6.37
N LYS A 167 -1.78 -5.49 -5.86
CA LYS A 167 -3.12 -5.98 -6.18
C LYS A 167 -4.18 -4.95 -5.79
N GLU A 168 -4.17 -4.46 -4.57
CA GLU A 168 -5.13 -3.48 -4.08
C GLU A 168 -5.14 -2.20 -4.92
N PHE A 169 -3.97 -1.62 -5.20
CA PHE A 169 -3.90 -0.38 -5.97
C PHE A 169 -4.30 -0.55 -7.45
N THR A 170 -3.98 -1.69 -8.06
CA THR A 170 -4.32 -1.95 -9.46
C THR A 170 -5.77 -2.36 -9.68
N GLU A 171 -6.38 -3.00 -8.68
CA GLU A 171 -7.77 -3.46 -8.74
C GLU A 171 -8.77 -2.45 -8.12
N TYR A 172 -8.29 -1.35 -7.52
CA TYR A 172 -9.14 -0.35 -6.91
C TYR A 172 -9.77 0.56 -7.96
N GLU A 173 -11.05 0.33 -8.22
CA GLU A 173 -11.82 1.00 -9.25
C GLU A 173 -13.03 1.73 -8.67
N TYR A 174 -13.43 2.82 -9.33
CA TYR A 174 -14.72 3.47 -9.03
C TYR A 174 -15.87 2.54 -9.34
N GLU A 175 -16.89 2.55 -8.49
CA GLU A 175 -18.12 1.81 -8.72
C GLU A 175 -18.88 2.36 -9.92
N ARG A 176 -19.66 1.49 -10.57
CA ARG A 176 -20.63 1.89 -11.59
C ARG A 176 -22.05 1.67 -11.10
N ASP A 177 -22.92 2.60 -11.44
CA ASP A 177 -24.36 2.39 -11.25
C ASP A 177 -24.80 1.17 -12.06
N PRO A 178 -25.36 0.14 -11.44
CA PRO A 178 -25.75 -1.10 -12.13
C PRO A 178 -26.89 -0.90 -13.14
N LYS A 179 -27.61 0.22 -13.08
CA LYS A 179 -28.74 0.52 -13.97
C LYS A 179 -28.34 1.40 -15.14
N THR A 180 -27.49 2.41 -14.90
CA THR A 180 -27.10 3.38 -15.93
C THR A 180 -25.74 3.09 -16.53
N GLY A 181 -24.87 2.32 -15.83
CA GLY A 181 -23.48 2.09 -16.20
C GLY A 181 -22.57 3.29 -15.96
N GLU A 182 -23.09 4.39 -15.42
CA GLU A 182 -22.34 5.59 -15.10
C GLU A 182 -21.39 5.35 -13.92
N VAL A 183 -20.19 5.94 -13.97
CA VAL A 183 -19.23 5.90 -12.87
C VAL A 183 -19.74 6.74 -11.71
N LEU A 184 -19.85 6.12 -10.53
CA LEU A 184 -20.28 6.80 -9.33
C LEU A 184 -19.16 7.73 -8.81
N GLN A 185 -19.57 8.92 -8.38
CA GLN A 185 -18.65 9.85 -7.74
C GLN A 185 -18.48 9.47 -6.26
N GLY A 186 -17.30 9.03 -5.91
CA GLY A 186 -16.93 8.62 -4.56
C GLY A 186 -15.97 7.44 -4.60
N TYR A 187 -15.19 7.31 -3.56
CA TYR A 187 -14.30 6.14 -3.44
C TYR A 187 -15.12 4.99 -2.90
N PRO A 188 -15.03 3.81 -3.52
CA PRO A 188 -15.73 2.64 -3.00
C PRO A 188 -15.22 2.35 -1.58
N ASP A 189 -16.14 2.15 -0.65
CA ASP A 189 -15.77 1.57 0.63
C ASP A 189 -15.39 0.11 0.35
N ALA A 190 -14.27 -0.34 0.92
CA ALA A 190 -13.97 -1.75 0.93
C ALA A 190 -15.19 -2.46 1.53
N ALA A 191 -15.83 -3.31 0.74
CA ALA A 191 -17.01 -4.02 1.20
C ALA A 191 -16.64 -4.82 2.45
N ASN A 192 -17.19 -4.40 3.59
CA ASN A 192 -17.09 -5.13 4.85
C ASN A 192 -17.73 -6.50 4.74
#